data_87965554eab3b1b436382039521a2df3
#
_entry.id   87965554eab3b1b436382039521a2df3
#
_cell.length_a   1.000
_cell.length_b   1.000
_cell.length_c   1.000
_cell.angle_alpha   90.00
_cell.angle_beta   90.00
_cell.angle_gamma   90.00
#
_symmetry.space_group_name_H-M   'P 1'
#
loop_
_entity.id
_entity.type
_entity.pdbx_description
1 polymer ?
#
loop_
_entity_poly.entity_id
_entity_poly.type
_entity_poly.pdbx_seq_one_letter_code
_entity_poly.pdbx_strand_id
1 'polypeptide(L)'
;MSVKTILKMGDPRLLRIAQPVTEFDSDELHLLISDMLDTMHAADGAGLAAPQIGVDLQLVIFGSGQHNPRYPDAPVVPRTVLINPTIIPLPPLVSGTPNNDAVADVATLKMTLPLIVEDWEGCLSLPGLRGKVPRFQRIRYTGFDQYGDPIDRTVDGFHARVVQHECDHLIGKLYPMRVADFTQFGFNAVLFPGLDAQDD
;
A
#
# COMPACT_ATOMS: atom_id res chain seq x y z
N MET A 1 -21.97 8.04 7.87
CA MET A 1 -21.37 7.33 6.72
C MET A 1 -21.40 8.29 5.54
N SER A 2 -20.24 8.74 5.07
CA SER A 2 -20.18 9.66 3.92
C SER A 2 -18.93 9.40 3.07
N VAL A 3 -19.13 9.35 1.76
CA VAL A 3 -18.04 9.32 0.80
C VAL A 3 -17.32 10.67 0.83
N LYS A 4 -16.01 10.66 1.09
CA LYS A 4 -15.18 11.86 1.13
C LYS A 4 -14.55 12.17 -0.22
N THR A 5 -14.24 13.42 -0.46
CA THR A 5 -13.48 13.82 -1.63
C THR A 5 -12.03 13.35 -1.51
N ILE A 6 -11.55 12.59 -2.50
CA ILE A 6 -10.14 12.16 -2.57
C ILE A 6 -9.31 13.29 -3.18
N LEU A 7 -8.29 13.73 -2.44
CA LEU A 7 -7.34 14.75 -2.87
C LEU A 7 -6.53 14.22 -4.07
N LYS A 8 -6.27 15.11 -5.01
CA LYS A 8 -5.51 14.78 -6.22
C LYS A 8 -4.07 15.28 -6.13
N MET A 9 -3.15 14.60 -6.81
CA MET A 9 -1.76 15.01 -6.94
C MET A 9 -1.68 16.51 -7.32
N GLY A 10 -0.84 17.26 -6.61
CA GLY A 10 -0.75 18.71 -6.66
C GLY A 10 -1.31 19.37 -5.39
N ASP A 11 -2.18 18.71 -4.63
CA ASP A 11 -2.60 19.22 -3.32
C ASP A 11 -1.45 19.06 -2.30
N PRO A 12 -0.98 20.15 -1.65
CA PRO A 12 0.16 20.11 -0.75
C PRO A 12 -0.08 19.27 0.50
N ARG A 13 -1.34 18.97 0.86
CA ARG A 13 -1.66 18.11 1.99
C ARG A 13 -1.17 16.67 1.79
N LEU A 14 -1.12 16.19 0.54
CA LEU A 14 -0.60 14.87 0.20
C LEU A 14 0.91 14.70 0.42
N LEU A 15 1.64 15.80 0.62
CA LEU A 15 3.09 15.80 0.84
C LEU A 15 3.49 15.95 2.31
N ARG A 16 2.52 15.97 3.22
CA ARG A 16 2.77 16.09 4.66
C ARG A 16 3.15 14.74 5.26
N ILE A 17 3.86 14.79 6.36
CA ILE A 17 4.11 13.62 7.22
C ILE A 17 2.95 13.55 8.21
N ALA A 18 2.20 12.46 8.17
CA ALA A 18 1.02 12.27 9.00
C ALA A 18 1.38 12.11 10.48
N GLN A 19 0.52 12.58 11.35
CA GLN A 19 0.67 12.51 12.80
C GLN A 19 0.22 11.16 13.35
N PRO A 20 0.87 10.63 14.38
CA PRO A 20 0.42 9.39 15.00
C PRO A 20 -0.97 9.56 15.64
N VAL A 21 -1.77 8.50 15.55
CA VAL A 21 -3.01 8.37 16.33
C VAL A 21 -2.62 8.07 17.77
N THR A 22 -3.17 8.83 18.71
CA THR A 22 -2.88 8.71 20.16
C THR A 22 -4.08 8.23 20.96
N GLU A 23 -5.27 8.32 20.40
CA GLU A 23 -6.53 7.89 21.03
C GLU A 23 -7.20 6.82 20.16
N PHE A 24 -7.38 5.64 20.73
CA PHE A 24 -8.00 4.50 20.09
C PHE A 24 -9.44 4.31 20.61
N ASP A 25 -10.24 3.56 19.88
CA ASP A 25 -11.62 3.17 20.23
C ASP A 25 -12.56 4.37 20.48
N SER A 26 -12.23 5.54 19.93
CA SER A 26 -13.10 6.73 20.02
C SER A 26 -14.14 6.73 18.90
N ASP A 27 -15.31 7.34 19.16
CA ASP A 27 -16.39 7.48 18.18
C ASP A 27 -15.91 8.22 16.92
N GLU A 28 -15.05 9.21 17.07
CA GLU A 28 -14.46 9.99 15.99
C GLU A 28 -13.56 9.12 15.09
N LEU A 29 -12.74 8.25 15.70
CA LEU A 29 -11.88 7.34 14.95
C LEU A 29 -12.72 6.30 14.19
N HIS A 30 -13.73 5.73 14.82
CA HIS A 30 -14.65 4.78 14.18
C HIS A 30 -15.42 5.43 13.02
N LEU A 31 -15.89 6.68 13.19
CA LEU A 31 -16.56 7.42 12.13
C LEU A 31 -15.62 7.69 10.96
N LEU A 32 -14.39 8.13 11.23
CA LEU A 32 -13.37 8.35 10.21
C LEU A 32 -13.09 7.07 9.41
N ILE A 33 -12.89 5.95 10.08
CA ILE A 33 -12.64 4.65 9.44
C ILE A 33 -13.85 4.23 8.59
N SER A 34 -15.07 4.42 9.08
CA SER A 34 -16.28 4.15 8.30
C SER A 34 -16.35 4.98 7.01
N ASP A 35 -16.09 6.29 7.12
CA ASP A 35 -16.08 7.21 5.98
C ASP A 35 -14.94 6.86 4.97
N MET A 36 -13.79 6.42 5.46
CA MET A 36 -12.69 5.93 4.63
C MET A 36 -13.07 4.66 3.86
N LEU A 37 -13.71 3.71 4.53
CA LEU A 37 -14.17 2.46 3.90
C LEU A 37 -15.22 2.73 2.82
N ASP A 38 -16.21 3.59 3.09
CA ASP A 38 -17.21 3.99 2.11
C ASP A 38 -16.56 4.68 0.90
N THR A 39 -15.57 5.54 1.16
CA THR A 39 -14.81 6.27 0.12
C THR A 39 -13.98 5.31 -0.75
N MET A 40 -13.27 4.36 -0.11
CA MET A 40 -12.47 3.36 -0.80
C MET A 40 -13.36 2.46 -1.68
N HIS A 41 -14.50 2.00 -1.17
CA HIS A 41 -15.46 1.18 -1.91
C HIS A 41 -16.06 1.94 -3.10
N ALA A 42 -16.49 3.20 -2.90
CA ALA A 42 -17.06 4.03 -3.95
C ALA A 42 -16.09 4.33 -5.11
N ALA A 43 -14.77 4.17 -4.86
CA ALA A 43 -13.71 4.39 -5.83
C ALA A 43 -13.04 3.08 -6.32
N ASP A 44 -13.61 1.90 -6.00
CA ASP A 44 -13.03 0.58 -6.31
C ASP A 44 -11.55 0.45 -5.88
N GLY A 45 -11.17 1.13 -4.79
CA GLY A 45 -9.80 1.18 -4.28
C GLY A 45 -9.33 -0.14 -3.67
N ALA A 46 -8.04 -0.46 -3.82
CA ALA A 46 -7.39 -1.55 -3.10
C ALA A 46 -6.97 -1.14 -1.68
N GLY A 47 -6.80 0.16 -1.46
CA GLY A 47 -6.50 0.80 -0.20
C GLY A 47 -6.80 2.30 -0.24
N LEU A 48 -6.73 2.93 0.93
CA LEU A 48 -6.88 4.37 1.11
C LEU A 48 -6.18 4.80 2.40
N ALA A 49 -5.39 5.87 2.32
CA ALA A 49 -4.75 6.50 3.47
C ALA A 49 -5.52 7.76 3.92
N ALA A 50 -5.57 8.03 5.22
CA ALA A 50 -6.24 9.20 5.76
C ALA A 50 -5.76 10.54 5.15
N PRO A 51 -4.46 10.74 4.83
CA PRO A 51 -4.01 11.93 4.11
C PRO A 51 -4.68 12.15 2.75
N GLN A 52 -5.11 11.09 2.07
CA GLN A 52 -5.78 11.21 0.77
C GLN A 52 -7.18 11.82 0.87
N ILE A 53 -7.79 11.81 2.03
CA ILE A 53 -9.06 12.52 2.31
C ILE A 53 -8.84 13.77 3.17
N GLY A 54 -7.60 14.24 3.28
CA GLY A 54 -7.24 15.48 3.97
C GLY A 54 -7.09 15.38 5.48
N VAL A 55 -7.07 14.16 6.03
CA VAL A 55 -6.88 13.90 7.48
C VAL A 55 -5.42 13.54 7.74
N ASP A 56 -4.75 14.33 8.57
CA ASP A 56 -3.30 14.22 8.83
C ASP A 56 -3.01 13.22 9.97
N LEU A 57 -3.41 11.95 9.78
CA LEU A 57 -3.22 10.87 10.75
C LEU A 57 -2.55 9.65 10.12
N GLN A 58 -1.72 8.95 10.91
CA GLN A 58 -1.11 7.68 10.53
C GLN A 58 -2.13 6.54 10.57
N LEU A 59 -3.05 6.58 9.62
CA LEU A 59 -4.13 5.62 9.45
C LEU A 59 -4.24 5.26 7.97
N VAL A 60 -4.22 3.96 7.68
CA VAL A 60 -4.50 3.39 6.36
C VAL A 60 -5.51 2.26 6.48
N ILE A 61 -6.32 2.11 5.44
CA ILE A 61 -7.18 0.94 5.27
C ILE A 61 -6.83 0.27 3.95
N PHE A 62 -6.94 -1.04 3.87
CA PHE A 62 -6.71 -1.78 2.62
C PHE A 62 -7.39 -3.14 2.65
N GLY A 63 -7.59 -3.70 1.45
CA GLY A 63 -8.28 -4.96 1.24
C GLY A 63 -9.78 -4.86 1.45
N SER A 64 -10.52 -5.63 0.68
CA SER A 64 -11.98 -5.75 0.80
C SER A 64 -12.40 -7.13 1.30
N GLY A 65 -11.45 -8.08 1.37
CA GLY A 65 -11.74 -9.48 1.55
C GLY A 65 -12.32 -10.15 0.29
N GLN A 66 -12.33 -9.43 -0.83
CA GLN A 66 -12.80 -9.88 -2.13
C GLN A 66 -11.78 -9.52 -3.21
N HIS A 67 -11.95 -10.05 -4.44
CA HIS A 67 -11.15 -9.63 -5.58
C HIS A 67 -11.42 -8.15 -5.89
N ASN A 68 -10.35 -7.39 -6.10
CA ASN A 68 -10.47 -5.99 -6.47
C ASN A 68 -10.65 -5.87 -7.99
N PRO A 69 -11.69 -5.15 -8.50
CA PRO A 69 -11.93 -5.00 -9.94
C PRO A 69 -10.74 -4.38 -10.70
N ARG A 70 -10.00 -3.47 -10.07
CA ARG A 70 -8.82 -2.82 -10.68
C ARG A 70 -7.58 -3.73 -10.76
N TYR A 71 -7.59 -4.87 -10.06
CA TYR A 71 -6.51 -5.86 -10.00
C TYR A 71 -7.10 -7.28 -10.01
N PRO A 72 -7.77 -7.69 -11.12
CA PRO A 72 -8.55 -8.93 -11.16
C PRO A 72 -7.71 -10.19 -10.95
N ASP A 73 -6.44 -10.17 -11.35
CA ASP A 73 -5.50 -11.30 -11.21
C ASP A 73 -4.78 -11.31 -9.85
N ALA A 74 -4.95 -10.27 -9.04
CA ALA A 74 -4.29 -10.19 -7.74
C ALA A 74 -4.99 -11.07 -6.69
N PRO A 75 -4.22 -11.67 -5.76
CA PRO A 75 -4.82 -12.41 -4.66
C PRO A 75 -5.65 -11.49 -3.75
N VAL A 76 -6.67 -12.06 -3.13
CA VAL A 76 -7.51 -11.35 -2.17
C VAL A 76 -6.67 -10.87 -0.99
N VAL A 77 -6.79 -9.58 -0.69
CA VAL A 77 -6.17 -8.96 0.49
C VAL A 77 -7.23 -8.84 1.59
N PRO A 78 -6.96 -9.36 2.81
CA PRO A 78 -7.89 -9.24 3.92
C PRO A 78 -8.16 -7.78 4.29
N ARG A 79 -9.42 -7.45 4.57
CA ARG A 79 -9.78 -6.11 5.08
C ARG A 79 -9.00 -5.82 6.35
N THR A 80 -8.28 -4.71 6.34
CA THR A 80 -7.40 -4.31 7.44
C THR A 80 -7.49 -2.80 7.66
N VAL A 81 -7.64 -2.41 8.92
CA VAL A 81 -7.38 -1.06 9.43
C VAL A 81 -6.02 -1.12 10.08
N LEU A 82 -5.10 -0.26 9.69
CA LEU A 82 -3.72 -0.25 10.20
C LEU A 82 -3.34 1.16 10.65
N ILE A 83 -3.07 1.30 11.93
CA ILE A 83 -2.77 2.57 12.60
C ILE A 83 -1.33 2.54 13.10
N ASN A 84 -0.61 3.67 12.96
CA ASN A 84 0.79 3.85 13.36
C ASN A 84 1.70 2.73 12.83
N PRO A 85 1.72 2.48 11.52
CA PRO A 85 2.41 1.33 10.96
C PRO A 85 3.93 1.46 11.02
N THR A 86 4.58 0.29 11.15
CA THR A 86 6.01 0.12 10.89
C THR A 86 6.19 -1.01 9.89
N ILE A 87 7.06 -0.83 8.91
CA ILE A 87 7.36 -1.83 7.87
C ILE A 87 8.83 -2.24 7.98
N ILE A 88 9.06 -3.56 7.98
CA ILE A 88 10.38 -4.18 7.97
C ILE A 88 10.48 -5.04 6.71
N PRO A 89 11.37 -4.71 5.76
CA PRO A 89 11.63 -5.59 4.62
C PRO A 89 12.27 -6.91 5.07
N LEU A 90 11.82 -8.00 4.46
CA LEU A 90 12.31 -9.35 4.78
C LEU A 90 12.95 -10.00 3.54
N PRO A 91 13.93 -10.90 3.75
CA PRO A 91 14.45 -11.73 2.68
C PRO A 91 13.36 -12.69 2.15
N PRO A 92 13.52 -13.21 0.94
CA PRO A 92 12.65 -14.25 0.41
C PRO A 92 12.67 -15.49 1.32
N LEU A 93 11.60 -16.30 1.25
CA LEU A 93 11.60 -17.62 1.90
C LEU A 93 12.58 -18.53 1.17
N VAL A 94 13.61 -18.97 1.87
CA VAL A 94 14.54 -19.98 1.37
C VAL A 94 13.93 -21.34 1.64
N SER A 95 13.54 -22.07 0.59
CA SER A 95 13.17 -23.48 0.71
C SER A 95 14.45 -24.32 0.76
N GLY A 96 14.89 -24.67 1.97
CA GLY A 96 16.06 -25.54 2.20
C GLY A 96 16.67 -25.28 3.58
N THR A 97 17.06 -26.35 4.28
CA THR A 97 17.87 -26.25 5.48
C THR A 97 19.25 -25.68 5.12
N PRO A 98 19.74 -24.63 5.81
CA PRO A 98 21.12 -24.19 5.59
C PRO A 98 22.06 -25.34 5.98
N ASN A 99 22.90 -25.79 5.05
CA ASN A 99 24.06 -26.62 5.39
C ASN A 99 24.97 -25.75 6.29
N ASN A 100 25.18 -26.19 7.52
CA ASN A 100 25.96 -25.47 8.54
C ASN A 100 27.45 -25.29 8.22
N ASP A 101 27.94 -25.81 7.06
CA ASP A 101 29.34 -25.81 6.69
C ASP A 101 29.71 -24.93 5.50
N ALA A 102 28.75 -24.14 4.97
CA ALA A 102 29.03 -23.27 3.81
C ALA A 102 29.56 -21.93 4.25
N VAL A 103 30.80 -21.63 3.88
CA VAL A 103 31.28 -20.24 3.80
C VAL A 103 30.27 -19.47 2.97
N ALA A 104 29.69 -18.39 3.53
CA ALA A 104 28.67 -17.60 2.87
C ALA A 104 29.25 -17.02 1.57
N ASP A 105 28.91 -17.63 0.43
CA ASP A 105 29.26 -17.11 -0.87
C ASP A 105 28.32 -15.94 -1.26
N VAL A 106 28.63 -15.26 -2.36
CA VAL A 106 27.83 -14.14 -2.87
C VAL A 106 26.37 -14.55 -3.17
N ALA A 107 26.13 -15.83 -3.52
CA ALA A 107 24.78 -16.34 -3.77
C ALA A 107 24.01 -16.48 -2.45
N THR A 108 24.62 -16.99 -1.40
CA THR A 108 24.05 -17.05 -0.04
C THR A 108 23.76 -15.67 0.52
N LEU A 109 24.67 -14.69 0.33
CA LEU A 109 24.44 -13.31 0.72
C LEU A 109 23.27 -12.67 -0.02
N LYS A 110 23.10 -12.91 -1.33
CA LYS A 110 21.95 -12.43 -2.10
C LYS A 110 20.62 -13.01 -1.58
N MET A 111 20.61 -14.23 -1.05
CA MET A 111 19.43 -14.85 -0.49
C MET A 111 19.04 -14.29 0.89
N THR A 112 19.92 -13.54 1.54
CA THR A 112 19.66 -12.91 2.85
C THR A 112 19.17 -11.45 2.73
N LEU A 113 19.21 -10.86 1.54
CA LEU A 113 18.74 -9.51 1.31
C LEU A 113 17.27 -9.48 0.89
N PRO A 114 16.52 -8.44 1.28
CA PRO A 114 15.17 -8.25 0.78
C PRO A 114 15.13 -8.16 -0.75
N LEU A 115 14.26 -8.96 -1.36
CA LEU A 115 14.04 -8.91 -2.81
C LEU A 115 13.15 -7.72 -3.16
N ILE A 116 13.53 -6.95 -4.18
CA ILE A 116 12.73 -5.88 -4.75
C ILE A 116 12.16 -6.36 -6.10
N VAL A 117 10.86 -6.14 -6.30
CA VAL A 117 10.12 -6.48 -7.52
C VAL A 117 9.41 -5.24 -8.04
N GLU A 118 9.60 -4.94 -9.32
CA GLU A 118 8.88 -3.88 -10.02
C GLU A 118 7.56 -4.40 -10.57
N ASP A 119 6.49 -3.64 -10.33
CA ASP A 119 5.19 -3.92 -10.89
C ASP A 119 4.33 -2.66 -10.99
N TRP A 120 3.25 -2.71 -11.76
CA TRP A 120 2.36 -1.59 -12.01
C TRP A 120 1.56 -1.18 -10.78
N GLU A 121 1.56 0.12 -10.49
CA GLU A 121 0.73 0.75 -9.48
C GLU A 121 -0.08 1.89 -10.07
N GLY A 122 -1.32 2.03 -9.61
CA GLY A 122 -2.15 3.22 -9.74
C GLY A 122 -2.49 3.75 -8.36
N CYS A 123 -3.05 4.94 -8.27
CA CYS A 123 -3.46 5.58 -7.03
C CYS A 123 -4.74 6.37 -7.22
N LEU A 124 -5.65 6.32 -6.26
CA LEU A 124 -6.89 7.11 -6.28
C LEU A 124 -6.63 8.63 -6.31
N SER A 125 -5.47 9.07 -5.85
CA SER A 125 -5.04 10.47 -5.95
C SER A 125 -4.41 10.85 -7.30
N LEU A 126 -4.20 9.88 -8.20
CA LEU A 126 -3.64 10.06 -9.54
C LEU A 126 -4.47 9.28 -10.59
N PRO A 127 -5.74 9.67 -10.81
CA PRO A 127 -6.60 8.93 -11.73
C PRO A 127 -6.03 8.92 -13.15
N GLY A 128 -6.23 7.82 -13.86
CA GLY A 128 -5.78 7.66 -15.24
C GLY A 128 -4.29 7.43 -15.43
N LEU A 129 -3.50 7.36 -14.36
CA LEU A 129 -2.04 7.17 -14.43
C LEU A 129 -1.61 5.87 -13.76
N ARG A 130 -0.65 5.19 -14.39
CA ARG A 130 0.07 4.04 -13.80
C ARG A 130 1.57 4.18 -14.01
N GLY A 131 2.32 3.51 -13.13
CA GLY A 131 3.77 3.42 -13.24
C GLY A 131 4.31 2.15 -12.61
N LYS A 132 5.45 1.67 -13.11
CA LYS A 132 6.17 0.57 -12.46
C LYS A 132 6.95 1.08 -11.27
N VAL A 133 6.69 0.44 -10.14
CA VAL A 133 7.24 0.85 -8.83
C VAL A 133 8.01 -0.31 -8.20
N PRO A 134 9.28 -0.11 -7.82
CA PRO A 134 10.02 -1.08 -7.05
C PRO A 134 9.48 -1.16 -5.62
N ARG A 135 9.15 -2.39 -5.19
CA ARG A 135 8.68 -2.70 -3.83
C ARG A 135 9.39 -3.91 -3.29
N PHE A 136 9.53 -3.96 -1.97
CA PHE A 136 9.98 -5.19 -1.31
C PHE A 136 8.92 -6.28 -1.53
N GLN A 137 9.38 -7.43 -2.04
CA GLN A 137 8.53 -8.59 -2.31
C GLN A 137 7.88 -9.13 -1.04
N ARG A 138 8.61 -9.09 0.09
CA ARG A 138 8.19 -9.62 1.37
C ARG A 138 8.50 -8.63 2.48
N ILE A 139 7.49 -8.39 3.32
CA ILE A 139 7.59 -7.48 4.46
C ILE A 139 6.96 -8.10 5.72
N ARG A 140 7.42 -7.65 6.88
CA ARG A 140 6.65 -7.70 8.12
C ARG A 140 6.15 -6.29 8.39
N TYR A 141 4.87 -6.14 8.68
CA TYR A 141 4.32 -4.88 9.16
C TYR A 141 3.70 -5.06 10.53
N THR A 142 3.87 -4.03 11.35
CA THR A 142 3.27 -3.93 12.68
C THR A 142 2.50 -2.63 12.78
N GLY A 143 1.61 -2.52 13.75
CA GLY A 143 0.80 -1.35 14.06
C GLY A 143 -0.33 -1.74 14.99
N PHE A 144 -1.43 -1.01 14.92
CA PHE A 144 -2.61 -1.23 15.75
C PHE A 144 -3.87 -1.23 14.89
N ASP A 145 -4.91 -1.89 15.36
CA ASP A 145 -6.25 -1.73 14.81
C ASP A 145 -6.98 -0.53 15.48
N GLN A 146 -8.24 -0.34 15.15
CA GLN A 146 -9.04 0.76 15.68
C GLN A 146 -9.31 0.69 17.20
N TYR A 147 -9.15 -0.48 17.80
CA TYR A 147 -9.33 -0.71 19.23
C TYR A 147 -8.03 -0.54 20.02
N GLY A 148 -6.90 -0.39 19.33
CA GLY A 148 -5.57 -0.37 19.93
C GLY A 148 -4.96 -1.76 20.09
N ASP A 149 -5.59 -2.80 19.53
CA ASP A 149 -5.03 -4.14 19.54
C ASP A 149 -3.86 -4.25 18.55
N PRO A 150 -2.76 -4.90 18.92
CA PRO A 150 -1.57 -4.97 18.10
C PRO A 150 -1.78 -5.84 16.85
N ILE A 151 -1.33 -5.32 15.73
CA ILE A 151 -1.22 -6.05 14.46
C ILE A 151 0.24 -6.37 14.21
N ASP A 152 0.54 -7.62 13.88
CA ASP A 152 1.86 -8.11 13.48
C ASP A 152 1.70 -9.19 12.41
N ARG A 153 2.02 -8.84 11.15
CA ARG A 153 1.83 -9.75 10.03
C ARG A 153 3.03 -9.74 9.10
N THR A 154 3.37 -10.94 8.62
CA THR A 154 4.34 -11.12 7.53
C THR A 154 3.58 -11.48 6.26
N VAL A 155 3.82 -10.73 5.20
CA VAL A 155 3.10 -10.85 3.92
C VAL A 155 4.06 -10.68 2.74
N ASP A 156 3.63 -11.13 1.56
CA ASP A 156 4.40 -11.01 0.32
C ASP A 156 3.52 -10.62 -0.88
N GLY A 157 4.16 -10.43 -2.04
CA GLY A 157 3.51 -10.16 -3.31
C GLY A 157 2.63 -8.91 -3.28
N PHE A 158 1.40 -9.05 -3.82
CA PHE A 158 0.46 -7.95 -3.96
C PHE A 158 0.06 -7.35 -2.60
N HIS A 159 -0.17 -8.17 -1.56
CA HIS A 159 -0.48 -7.67 -0.23
C HIS A 159 0.65 -6.79 0.32
N ALA A 160 1.91 -7.23 0.19
CA ALA A 160 3.06 -6.42 0.60
C ALA A 160 3.16 -5.11 -0.18
N ARG A 161 2.81 -5.11 -1.47
CA ARG A 161 2.80 -3.93 -2.34
C ARG A 161 1.77 -2.92 -1.88
N VAL A 162 0.52 -3.34 -1.64
CA VAL A 162 -0.56 -2.47 -1.16
C VAL A 162 -0.19 -1.80 0.17
N VAL A 163 0.30 -2.56 1.15
CA VAL A 163 0.72 -1.99 2.44
C VAL A 163 1.80 -0.92 2.26
N GLN A 164 2.81 -1.18 1.43
CA GLN A 164 3.88 -0.21 1.17
C GLN A 164 3.35 1.04 0.45
N HIS A 165 2.40 0.88 -0.48
CA HIS A 165 1.78 1.99 -1.18
C HIS A 165 1.02 2.91 -0.21
N GLU A 166 0.13 2.33 0.61
CA GLU A 166 -0.67 3.11 1.56
C GLU A 166 0.19 3.79 2.64
N CYS A 167 1.23 3.09 3.14
CA CYS A 167 2.15 3.67 4.12
C CYS A 167 3.03 4.80 3.54
N ASP A 168 3.28 4.81 2.23
CA ASP A 168 3.96 5.94 1.59
C ASP A 168 3.20 7.25 1.74
N HIS A 169 1.87 7.23 1.67
CA HIS A 169 1.04 8.40 1.88
C HIS A 169 1.22 9.00 3.27
N LEU A 170 1.52 8.19 4.28
CA LEU A 170 1.76 8.65 5.67
C LEU A 170 3.06 9.45 5.84
N ILE A 171 3.99 9.28 4.91
CA ILE A 171 5.27 10.01 4.87
C ILE A 171 5.34 11.01 3.71
N GLY A 172 4.17 11.40 3.18
CA GLY A 172 4.07 12.40 2.11
C GLY A 172 4.61 11.94 0.77
N LYS A 173 4.62 10.63 0.48
CA LYS A 173 5.10 10.08 -0.79
C LYS A 173 3.96 9.58 -1.65
N LEU A 174 3.97 9.99 -2.92
CA LEU A 174 3.14 9.44 -3.98
C LEU A 174 3.98 8.45 -4.81
N TYR A 175 3.33 7.42 -5.35
CA TYR A 175 4.04 6.35 -6.08
C TYR A 175 4.93 6.84 -7.24
N PRO A 176 4.63 7.94 -7.99
CA PRO A 176 5.54 8.46 -9.01
C PRO A 176 6.91 8.86 -8.48
N MET A 177 7.02 9.22 -7.18
CA MET A 177 8.30 9.53 -6.54
C MET A 177 9.20 8.30 -6.35
N ARG A 178 8.67 7.10 -6.59
CA ARG A 178 9.39 5.83 -6.53
C ARG A 178 9.67 5.22 -7.90
N VAL A 179 9.07 5.75 -8.95
CA VAL A 179 9.31 5.30 -10.32
C VAL A 179 10.76 5.56 -10.70
N ALA A 180 11.50 4.49 -11.02
CA ALA A 180 12.91 4.59 -11.40
C ALA A 180 13.09 4.89 -12.89
N ASP A 181 12.20 4.35 -13.74
CA ASP A 181 12.21 4.54 -15.19
C ASP A 181 10.90 5.17 -15.65
N PHE A 182 10.95 6.46 -16.00
CA PHE A 182 9.79 7.21 -16.46
C PHE A 182 9.24 6.75 -17.82
N THR A 183 9.95 5.91 -18.58
CA THR A 183 9.38 5.24 -19.76
C THR A 183 8.31 4.21 -19.39
N GLN A 184 8.28 3.83 -18.11
CA GLN A 184 7.29 2.93 -17.50
C GLN A 184 6.27 3.70 -16.63
N PHE A 185 6.00 4.97 -16.97
CA PHE A 185 5.01 5.81 -16.29
C PHE A 185 4.22 6.62 -17.32
N GLY A 186 2.90 6.59 -17.23
CA GLY A 186 2.05 7.33 -18.16
C GLY A 186 0.56 7.09 -17.95
N PHE A 187 -0.22 7.58 -18.91
CA PHE A 187 -1.67 7.41 -18.90
C PHE A 187 -2.06 5.97 -19.25
N ASN A 188 -3.04 5.42 -18.53
CA ASN A 188 -3.59 4.07 -18.76
C ASN A 188 -3.97 3.86 -20.24
N ALA A 189 -4.68 4.81 -20.82
CA ALA A 189 -5.12 4.76 -22.22
C ALA A 189 -3.97 4.64 -23.24
N VAL A 190 -2.75 5.04 -22.85
CA VAL A 190 -1.54 4.97 -23.70
C VAL A 190 -0.74 3.71 -23.39
N LEU A 191 -0.55 3.39 -22.11
CA LEU A 191 0.23 2.24 -21.67
C LEU A 191 -0.47 0.90 -21.94
N PHE A 192 -1.81 0.91 -21.86
CA PHE A 192 -2.65 -0.28 -21.98
C PHE A 192 -3.80 -0.03 -22.97
N PRO A 193 -3.50 0.15 -24.29
CA PRO A 193 -4.53 0.40 -25.28
C PRO A 193 -5.46 -0.83 -25.37
N GLY A 194 -6.73 -0.64 -25.00
CA GLY A 194 -7.73 -1.72 -24.97
C GLY A 194 -8.25 -2.09 -23.58
N LEU A 195 -7.70 -1.51 -22.50
CA LEU A 195 -8.40 -1.46 -21.22
C LEU A 195 -9.45 -0.35 -21.31
N ASP A 196 -10.71 -0.68 -20.99
CA ASP A 196 -11.80 0.29 -20.98
C ASP A 196 -11.52 1.40 -19.97
N ALA A 197 -11.95 2.64 -20.29
CA ALA A 197 -11.78 3.82 -19.45
C ALA A 197 -12.52 3.75 -18.08
N GLN A 198 -13.14 2.62 -17.76
CA GLN A 198 -13.78 2.32 -16.48
C GLN A 198 -12.80 1.76 -15.42
N ASP A 199 -11.55 1.50 -15.82
CA ASP A 199 -10.48 0.99 -14.92
C ASP A 199 -9.61 2.11 -14.30
N ASP A 200 -10.09 3.36 -14.37
CA ASP A 200 -9.40 4.54 -13.84
C ASP A 200 -9.84 4.96 -12.44
#